data_c78d40a4ef66aece42f241198ba95209
#
_entry.id   c78d40a4ef66aece42f241198ba95209
#
_cell.length_a   1.000
_cell.length_b   1.000
_cell.length_c   1.000
_cell.angle_alpha   90.00
_cell.angle_beta   90.00
_cell.angle_gamma   90.00
#
_symmetry.space_group_name_H-M   'P 1'
#
loop_
_entity.id
_entity.type
_entity.pdbx_description
1 polymer ?
#
loop_
_entity_poly.entity_id
_entity_poly.type
_entity_poly.pdbx_seq_one_letter_code
_entity_poly.pdbx_strand_id
1 'polypeptide(L)'
;MSNWRSKKLTQSAKHEACVSCGADDGTVVWAHSNEQRHGKGMGIKAHDLFGAYLCHKCHAAYDQGKVLHRLAWFMEQWEKSMIIACEKGYL
;
A
#
# COMPACT_ATOMS: atom_id res chain seq x y z
N MET A 1 -8.62 20.61 -0.50
CA MET A 1 -8.89 19.66 0.59
C MET A 1 -7.84 18.56 0.57
N SER A 2 -7.23 18.28 1.71
CA SER A 2 -6.20 17.24 1.76
C SER A 2 -6.84 15.85 1.94
N ASN A 3 -6.18 14.83 1.40
CA ASN A 3 -6.61 13.45 1.60
C ASN A 3 -6.35 13.01 3.04
N TRP A 4 -7.07 11.98 3.48
CA TRP A 4 -6.91 11.43 4.82
C TRP A 4 -5.49 10.87 5.01
N ARG A 5 -4.88 11.19 6.15
CA ARG A 5 -3.52 10.75 6.49
C ARG A 5 -3.49 10.06 7.85
N SER A 6 -2.70 8.99 7.95
CA SER A 6 -2.48 8.26 9.20
C SER A 6 -1.00 7.89 9.30
N LYS A 7 -0.30 8.63 10.13
CA LYS A 7 1.12 8.37 10.37
C LYS A 7 1.33 6.98 10.98
N LYS A 8 0.44 6.58 11.88
CA LYS A 8 0.49 5.28 12.53
C LYS A 8 0.43 4.16 11.49
N LEU A 9 -0.50 4.25 10.55
CA LEU A 9 -0.68 3.25 9.51
C LEU A 9 0.53 3.20 8.56
N THR A 10 0.96 4.35 8.07
CA THR A 10 2.08 4.37 7.12
C THR A 10 3.39 3.88 7.75
N GLN A 11 3.63 4.19 9.01
CA GLN A 11 4.84 3.75 9.71
C GLN A 11 4.79 2.29 10.12
N SER A 12 3.61 1.67 10.17
CA SER A 12 3.47 0.26 10.54
C SER A 12 4.20 -0.66 9.57
N ALA A 13 4.46 -0.22 8.34
CA ALA A 13 5.14 -1.02 7.32
C ALA A 13 6.53 -1.49 7.76
N LYS A 14 7.20 -0.77 8.67
CA LYS A 14 8.50 -1.16 9.21
C LYS A 14 8.47 -2.54 9.89
N HIS A 15 7.30 -2.95 10.35
CA HIS A 15 7.14 -4.16 11.15
C HIS A 15 6.47 -5.28 10.38
N GLU A 16 6.23 -5.10 9.07
CA GLU A 16 5.47 -6.05 8.27
C GLU A 16 6.27 -6.55 7.08
N ALA A 17 5.95 -7.78 6.65
CA ALA A 17 6.49 -8.34 5.42
C ALA A 17 5.63 -7.93 4.23
N CYS A 18 6.17 -8.04 3.02
CA CYS A 18 5.43 -7.78 1.79
C CYS A 18 4.27 -8.76 1.66
N VAL A 19 3.05 -8.24 1.49
CA VAL A 19 1.87 -9.11 1.36
C VAL A 19 1.78 -9.80 0.01
N SER A 20 2.54 -9.31 -0.97
CA SER A 20 2.55 -9.89 -2.32
C SER A 20 3.51 -11.07 -2.45
N CYS A 21 4.76 -10.90 -2.01
CA CYS A 21 5.79 -11.94 -2.19
C CYS A 21 6.38 -12.48 -0.89
N GLY A 22 6.01 -11.93 0.25
CA GLY A 22 6.50 -12.37 1.55
C GLY A 22 7.89 -11.85 1.95
N ALA A 23 8.49 -10.98 1.13
CA ALA A 23 9.82 -10.44 1.44
C ALA A 23 9.81 -9.65 2.75
N ASP A 24 10.82 -9.89 3.57
CA ASP A 24 11.00 -9.18 4.84
C ASP A 24 12.46 -8.73 4.89
N ASP A 25 12.79 -7.83 3.95
CA ASP A 25 14.17 -7.44 3.66
C ASP A 25 14.48 -5.99 4.07
N GLY A 26 13.60 -5.37 4.82
CA GLY A 26 13.78 -3.97 5.24
C GLY A 26 13.32 -2.94 4.21
N THR A 27 12.80 -3.36 3.06
CA THR A 27 12.35 -2.44 2.02
C THR A 27 10.84 -2.24 1.99
N VAL A 28 10.10 -2.92 2.87
CA VAL A 28 8.64 -2.86 2.88
C VAL A 28 8.17 -1.46 3.30
N VAL A 29 7.29 -0.90 2.49
CA VAL A 29 6.67 0.41 2.75
C VAL A 29 5.16 0.30 2.61
N TRP A 30 4.46 1.32 3.10
CA TRP A 30 3.01 1.46 2.85
C TRP A 30 2.87 2.09 1.47
N ALA A 31 2.64 1.24 0.45
CA ALA A 31 2.56 1.67 -0.95
C ALA A 31 1.16 2.15 -1.26
N HIS A 32 1.02 3.43 -1.63
CA HIS A 32 -0.28 4.04 -1.91
C HIS A 32 -0.84 3.59 -3.26
N SER A 33 -2.16 3.55 -3.34
CA SER A 33 -2.89 3.32 -4.59
C SER A 33 -2.54 4.39 -5.64
N ASN A 34 -2.55 4.00 -6.90
CA ASN A 34 -2.39 4.94 -8.03
C ASN A 34 -3.73 5.30 -8.67
N GLU A 35 -4.85 4.97 -8.02
CA GLU A 35 -6.19 5.21 -8.56
C GLU A 35 -6.74 6.57 -8.15
N GLN A 36 -7.27 7.31 -9.12
CA GLN A 36 -7.89 8.61 -8.85
C GLN A 36 -9.06 8.50 -7.87
N ARG A 37 -9.83 7.44 -7.98
CA ARG A 37 -10.97 7.21 -7.08
C ARG A 37 -10.55 6.99 -5.63
N HIS A 38 -9.26 6.71 -5.39
CA HIS A 38 -8.70 6.59 -4.05
C HIS A 38 -8.03 7.88 -3.59
N GLY A 39 -8.19 8.97 -4.37
CA GLY A 39 -7.66 10.27 -4.02
C GLY A 39 -6.33 10.62 -4.68
N LYS A 40 -5.80 9.75 -5.54
CA LYS A 40 -4.53 10.01 -6.23
C LYS A 40 -4.71 11.15 -7.24
N GLY A 41 -3.81 12.13 -7.19
CA GLY A 41 -3.75 13.23 -8.16
C GLY A 41 -2.30 13.54 -8.51
N MET A 42 -2.10 14.54 -9.37
CA MET A 42 -0.76 14.96 -9.75
C MET A 42 -0.05 15.54 -8.52
N GLY A 43 1.04 14.88 -8.10
CA GLY A 43 1.77 15.31 -6.91
C GLY A 43 1.04 15.06 -5.60
N ILE A 44 -0.11 14.37 -5.63
CA ILE A 44 -0.93 14.09 -4.46
C ILE A 44 -1.07 12.59 -4.30
N LYS A 45 -0.66 12.07 -3.13
CA LYS A 45 -0.82 10.66 -2.78
C LYS A 45 -2.30 10.36 -2.48
N ALA A 46 -2.75 9.15 -2.80
CA ALA A 46 -4.07 8.68 -2.40
C ALA A 46 -4.24 8.77 -0.88
N HIS A 47 -5.48 8.63 -0.41
CA HIS A 47 -5.74 8.53 1.02
C HIS A 47 -4.89 7.41 1.63
N ASP A 48 -4.36 7.61 2.82
CA ASP A 48 -3.54 6.58 3.50
C ASP A 48 -4.32 5.28 3.72
N LEU A 49 -5.65 5.34 3.72
CA LEU A 49 -6.49 4.15 3.82
C LEU A 49 -6.24 3.16 2.67
N PHE A 50 -5.91 3.68 1.47
CA PHE A 50 -5.74 2.86 0.27
C PHE A 50 -4.27 2.62 -0.02
N GLY A 51 -3.67 1.74 0.74
CA GLY A 51 -2.30 1.33 0.58
C GLY A 51 -2.11 -0.15 0.85
N ALA A 52 -0.90 -0.64 0.65
CA ALA A 52 -0.56 -2.04 0.90
C ALA A 52 0.89 -2.16 1.33
N TYR A 53 1.20 -3.18 2.13
CA TYR A 53 2.57 -3.48 2.54
C TYR A 53 3.30 -4.14 1.37
N LEU A 54 4.16 -3.40 0.68
CA LEU A 54 4.89 -3.91 -0.48
C LEU A 54 6.38 -3.66 -0.32
N CYS A 55 7.19 -4.67 -0.69
CA CYS A 55 8.62 -4.51 -0.76
C CYS A 55 8.99 -3.62 -1.95
N HIS A 56 10.26 -3.20 -2.01
CA HIS A 56 10.75 -2.33 -3.08
C HIS A 56 10.42 -2.88 -4.48
N LYS A 57 10.64 -4.17 -4.69
CA LYS A 57 10.43 -4.81 -6.00
C LYS A 57 8.96 -4.83 -6.40
N CYS A 58 8.08 -5.24 -5.50
CA CYS A 58 6.64 -5.29 -5.79
C CYS A 58 6.04 -3.90 -5.95
N HIS A 59 6.49 -2.94 -5.14
CA HIS A 59 6.06 -1.55 -5.24
C HIS A 59 6.45 -0.96 -6.60
N ALA A 60 7.71 -1.17 -7.02
CA ALA A 60 8.19 -0.68 -8.31
C ALA A 60 7.42 -1.30 -9.49
N ALA A 61 7.15 -2.61 -9.42
CA ALA A 61 6.38 -3.29 -10.47
C ALA A 61 4.97 -2.71 -10.58
N TYR A 62 4.32 -2.45 -9.44
CA TYR A 62 3.00 -1.85 -9.43
C TYR A 62 3.02 -0.44 -10.03
N ASP A 63 3.95 0.41 -9.60
CA ASP A 63 4.03 1.79 -10.07
C ASP A 63 4.36 1.88 -11.57
N GLN A 64 5.14 0.92 -12.08
CA GLN A 64 5.52 0.89 -13.48
C GLN A 64 4.50 0.20 -14.38
N GLY A 65 3.38 -0.25 -13.82
CA GLY A 65 2.34 -0.92 -14.58
C GLY A 65 2.73 -2.31 -15.06
N LYS A 66 3.67 -2.96 -14.38
CA LYS A 66 4.18 -4.28 -14.78
C LYS A 66 3.40 -5.46 -14.18
N VAL A 67 2.37 -5.18 -13.38
CA VAL A 67 1.51 -6.22 -12.83
C VAL A 67 0.28 -6.37 -13.71
N LEU A 68 -0.11 -7.61 -13.98
CA LEU A 68 -1.29 -7.91 -14.77
C LEU A 68 -2.54 -7.55 -13.98
N HIS A 69 -3.55 -6.98 -14.64
CA HIS A 69 -4.80 -6.55 -14.00
C HIS A 69 -4.52 -5.69 -12.77
N ARG A 70 -3.83 -4.60 -13.01
CA ARG A 70 -3.25 -3.73 -11.98
C ARG A 70 -4.19 -3.35 -10.85
N LEU A 71 -5.41 -2.92 -11.17
CA LEU A 71 -6.36 -2.53 -10.13
C LEU A 71 -6.78 -3.73 -9.28
N ALA A 72 -7.15 -4.83 -9.92
CA ALA A 72 -7.56 -6.04 -9.20
C ALA A 72 -6.42 -6.58 -8.34
N TRP A 73 -5.19 -6.58 -8.88
CA TRP A 73 -4.02 -7.00 -8.14
C TRP A 73 -3.82 -6.14 -6.89
N PHE A 74 -3.88 -4.80 -7.04
CA PHE A 74 -3.69 -3.90 -5.92
C PHE A 74 -4.77 -4.09 -4.85
N MET A 75 -6.03 -4.23 -5.26
CA MET A 75 -7.12 -4.43 -4.31
C MET A 75 -6.95 -5.71 -3.49
N GLU A 76 -6.40 -6.76 -4.08
CA GLU A 76 -6.08 -7.98 -3.34
C GLU A 76 -5.00 -7.71 -2.29
N GLN A 77 -3.94 -6.97 -2.64
CA GLN A 77 -2.89 -6.61 -1.68
C GLN A 77 -3.43 -5.69 -0.58
N TRP A 78 -4.32 -4.79 -0.96
CA TRP A 78 -5.00 -3.89 -0.02
C TRP A 78 -5.81 -4.68 1.02
N GLU A 79 -6.59 -5.66 0.58
CA GLU A 79 -7.40 -6.49 1.47
C GLU A 79 -6.52 -7.21 2.49
N LYS A 80 -5.45 -7.84 2.03
CA LYS A 80 -4.50 -8.53 2.91
C LYS A 80 -3.90 -7.58 3.93
N SER A 81 -3.52 -6.39 3.48
CA SER A 81 -2.88 -5.39 4.35
C SER A 81 -3.84 -4.84 5.39
N MET A 82 -5.10 -4.59 5.01
CA MET A 82 -6.09 -4.05 5.93
C MET A 82 -6.44 -5.04 7.03
N ILE A 83 -6.49 -6.33 6.70
CA ILE A 83 -6.72 -7.36 7.71
C ILE A 83 -5.60 -7.30 8.77
N ILE A 84 -4.33 -7.24 8.31
CA ILE A 84 -3.18 -7.13 9.21
C ILE A 84 -3.28 -5.86 10.06
N ALA A 85 -3.55 -4.72 9.41
CA ALA A 85 -3.62 -3.44 10.11
C ALA A 85 -4.73 -3.41 11.17
N CYS A 86 -5.89 -3.98 10.86
CA CYS A 86 -6.98 -4.08 11.82
C CYS A 86 -6.63 -4.99 12.99
N GLU A 87 -6.07 -6.17 12.71
CA GLU A 87 -5.72 -7.15 13.74
C GLU A 87 -4.64 -6.63 14.68
N LYS A 88 -3.69 -5.85 14.17
CA LYS A 88 -2.57 -5.33 14.95
C LYS A 88 -2.81 -3.94 15.51
N GLY A 89 -3.97 -3.35 15.24
CA GLY A 89 -4.32 -2.04 15.81
C GLY A 89 -3.57 -0.88 15.18
N TYR A 90 -3.21 -0.98 13.91
CA TYR A 90 -2.52 0.10 13.21
C TYR A 90 -3.45 1.18 12.64
N LEU A 91 -4.74 0.94 12.70
CA LEU A 91 -5.74 1.91 12.23
C LEU A 91 -6.15 2.91 13.30
#